data_218d696dfb42255f8e6049cb067df5d5
#
_entry.id   218d696dfb42255f8e6049cb067df5d5
#
_cell.length_a   1.000
_cell.length_b   1.000
_cell.length_c   1.000
_cell.angle_alpha   90.00
_cell.angle_beta   90.00
_cell.angle_gamma   90.00
#
_symmetry.space_group_name_H-M   'P 1'
#
loop_
_entity.id
_entity.type
_entity.pdbx_description
1 polymer ?
#
loop_
_entity_poly.entity_id
_entity_poly.type
_entity_poly.pdbx_seq_one_letter_code
_entity_poly.pdbx_strand_id
1 'polypeptide(L)'
;GIHLTDAYINMFGPVDEVFAMTTQRILDWEHGDVIGVQLRMKSGATAYLNSILVTPLFLRYQVFGTDAWVEARNPPHPDTPGVTYLTVCRKGEEPVTQEFAWVDAVRSNFEVFADDITRGVPYPNTNEQKLHNIQVFEAICVSALENRPVKVGSHKD
;
A
#
# COMPACT_ATOMS: atom_id res chain seq x y z
N GLY A 1 -5.10 4.93 -1.08
CA GLY A 1 -4.35 4.86 0.20
C GLY A 1 -4.37 3.47 0.81
N ILE A 2 -5.55 2.96 1.17
CA ILE A 2 -5.70 1.70 1.94
C ILE A 2 -5.09 0.46 1.26
N HIS A 3 -5.11 0.37 -0.06
CA HIS A 3 -4.47 -0.75 -0.79
C HIS A 3 -2.94 -0.70 -0.70
N LEU A 4 -2.36 0.50 -0.58
CA LEU A 4 -0.91 0.66 -0.43
C LEU A 4 -0.46 0.25 0.97
N THR A 5 -1.19 0.63 2.01
CA THR A 5 -0.89 0.22 3.39
C THR A 5 -1.06 -1.28 3.57
N ASP A 6 -2.08 -1.88 2.95
CA ASP A 6 -2.28 -3.32 2.93
C ASP A 6 -1.11 -4.07 2.28
N ALA A 7 -0.65 -3.59 1.12
CA ALA A 7 0.52 -4.16 0.44
C ALA A 7 1.79 -4.08 1.31
N TYR A 8 2.03 -2.96 2.01
CA TYR A 8 3.18 -2.83 2.91
C TYR A 8 3.07 -3.76 4.12
N ILE A 9 1.88 -3.89 4.71
CA ILE A 9 1.64 -4.82 5.83
C ILE A 9 1.90 -6.26 5.39
N ASN A 10 1.43 -6.62 4.20
CA ASN A 10 1.64 -7.97 3.66
C ASN A 10 3.13 -8.28 3.39
N MET A 11 3.90 -7.30 2.88
CA MET A 11 5.32 -7.50 2.56
C MET A 11 6.24 -7.40 3.78
N PHE A 12 5.97 -6.52 4.73
CA PHE A 12 6.93 -6.13 5.79
C PHE A 12 6.41 -6.36 7.21
N GLY A 13 5.18 -6.87 7.35
CA GLY A 13 4.54 -7.08 8.64
C GLY A 13 3.87 -5.81 9.19
N PRO A 14 3.52 -5.81 10.49
CA PRO A 14 2.76 -4.72 11.08
C PRO A 14 3.51 -3.39 11.12
N VAL A 15 2.75 -2.30 10.94
CA VAL A 15 3.21 -0.92 11.15
C VAL A 15 3.24 -0.61 12.64
N ASP A 16 4.30 0.05 13.09
CA ASP A 16 4.46 0.53 14.47
C ASP A 16 4.04 1.99 14.62
N GLU A 17 4.47 2.84 13.68
CA GLU A 17 4.29 4.29 13.76
C GLU A 17 4.14 4.90 12.37
N VAL A 18 3.35 5.96 12.28
CA VAL A 18 3.16 6.73 11.05
C VAL A 18 3.43 8.21 11.28
N PHE A 19 3.92 8.90 10.25
CA PHE A 19 3.90 10.36 10.15
C PHE A 19 3.32 10.74 8.79
N ALA A 20 2.29 11.58 8.79
CA ALA A 20 1.58 11.98 7.59
C ALA A 20 1.46 13.50 7.49
N MET A 21 1.56 14.00 6.25
CA MET A 21 1.31 15.40 5.91
C MET A 21 0.34 15.45 4.74
N THR A 22 -0.63 16.35 4.82
CA THR A 22 -1.56 16.66 3.73
C THR A 22 -1.42 18.09 3.29
N THR A 23 -1.72 18.36 2.03
CA THR A 23 -1.73 19.70 1.46
C THR A 23 -2.87 19.83 0.47
N GLN A 24 -3.60 20.93 0.54
CA GLN A 24 -4.58 21.33 -0.46
C GLN A 24 -3.87 22.19 -1.51
N ARG A 25 -3.92 21.75 -2.77
CA ARG A 25 -3.25 22.46 -3.89
C ARG A 25 -4.21 22.93 -4.96
N ILE A 26 -5.14 22.11 -5.37
CA ILE A 26 -6.03 22.35 -6.52
C ILE A 26 -7.49 22.15 -6.14
N LEU A 27 -7.83 21.05 -5.46
CA LEU A 27 -9.20 20.74 -5.09
C LEU A 27 -9.56 21.42 -3.77
N ASP A 28 -10.76 22.00 -3.70
CA ASP A 28 -11.29 22.57 -2.47
C ASP A 28 -11.87 21.47 -1.58
N TRP A 29 -10.98 20.64 -1.06
CA TRP A 29 -11.30 19.54 -0.15
C TRP A 29 -10.65 19.74 1.20
N GLU A 30 -11.44 19.63 2.24
CA GLU A 30 -11.02 19.86 3.63
C GLU A 30 -9.75 19.08 4.02
N HIS A 31 -9.59 17.85 3.51
CA HIS A 31 -8.46 16.98 3.85
C HIS A 31 -7.30 17.05 2.86
N GLY A 32 -7.37 17.97 1.88
CA GLY A 32 -6.35 18.16 0.86
C GLY A 32 -6.40 17.12 -0.28
N ASP A 33 -5.61 17.38 -1.32
CA ASP A 33 -5.51 16.57 -2.54
C ASP A 33 -4.11 15.99 -2.77
N VAL A 34 -3.20 16.22 -1.83
CA VAL A 34 -1.86 15.64 -1.77
C VAL A 34 -1.61 15.09 -0.37
N ILE A 35 -1.14 13.85 -0.29
CA ILE A 35 -0.71 13.25 0.97
C ILE A 35 0.66 12.58 0.82
N GLY A 36 1.54 12.81 1.79
CA GLY A 36 2.78 12.09 1.99
C GLY A 36 2.76 11.39 3.35
N VAL A 37 3.11 10.10 3.37
CA VAL A 37 3.14 9.29 4.59
C VAL A 37 4.47 8.59 4.73
N GLN A 38 5.04 8.64 5.90
CA GLN A 38 6.17 7.83 6.33
C GLN A 38 5.68 6.78 7.33
N LEU A 39 6.09 5.53 7.13
CA LEU A 39 5.73 4.39 7.97
C LEU A 39 7.00 3.79 8.56
N ARG A 40 6.94 3.43 9.84
CA ARG A 40 7.91 2.57 10.50
C ARG A 40 7.27 1.23 10.79
N MET A 41 7.83 0.16 10.25
CA MET A 41 7.34 -1.19 10.48
C MET A 41 7.91 -1.75 11.80
N LYS A 42 7.20 -2.67 12.44
CA LYS A 42 7.73 -3.37 13.64
C LYS A 42 9.00 -4.18 13.35
N SER A 43 9.19 -4.58 12.10
CA SER A 43 10.44 -5.23 11.64
C SER A 43 11.66 -4.31 11.59
N GLY A 44 11.46 -2.99 11.73
CA GLY A 44 12.49 -1.97 11.56
C GLY A 44 12.58 -1.41 10.13
N ALA A 45 11.89 -1.98 9.16
CA ALA A 45 11.80 -1.42 7.81
C ALA A 45 11.06 -0.07 7.83
N THR A 46 11.39 0.79 6.86
CA THR A 46 10.68 2.06 6.63
C THR A 46 10.00 2.03 5.28
N ALA A 47 8.83 2.66 5.18
CA ALA A 47 8.12 2.80 3.92
C ALA A 47 7.62 4.24 3.73
N TYR A 48 7.45 4.62 2.47
CA TYR A 48 6.98 5.94 2.07
C TYR A 48 5.83 5.78 1.10
N LEU A 49 4.75 6.51 1.34
CA LEU A 49 3.58 6.54 0.47
C LEU A 49 3.30 7.98 0.08
N ASN A 50 3.11 8.20 -1.22
CA ASN A 50 2.64 9.47 -1.74
C ASN A 50 1.38 9.23 -2.57
N SER A 51 0.37 10.10 -2.42
CA SER A 51 -0.80 10.11 -3.28
C SER A 51 -1.14 11.54 -3.65
N ILE A 52 -1.33 11.78 -4.94
CA ILE A 52 -1.66 13.08 -5.54
C ILE A 52 -2.88 12.85 -6.41
N LEU A 53 -3.99 13.52 -6.11
CA LEU A 53 -5.25 13.29 -6.81
C LEU A 53 -5.29 13.98 -8.18
N VAL A 54 -4.68 15.16 -8.28
CA VAL A 54 -4.70 15.96 -9.52
C VAL A 54 -3.37 15.81 -10.26
N THR A 55 -3.17 14.64 -10.84
CA THR A 55 -2.02 14.32 -11.69
C THR A 55 -2.41 13.24 -12.70
N PRO A 56 -1.75 13.14 -13.86
CA PRO A 56 -1.87 11.97 -14.71
C PRO A 56 -1.58 10.69 -13.93
N LEU A 57 -2.30 9.61 -14.26
CA LEU A 57 -2.16 8.33 -13.56
C LEU A 57 -0.71 7.85 -13.57
N PHE A 58 -0.18 7.59 -12.38
CA PHE A 58 1.13 7.02 -12.17
C PHE A 58 1.10 6.11 -10.94
N LEU A 59 1.22 4.79 -11.16
CA LEU A 59 1.24 3.80 -10.11
C LEU A 59 2.56 3.03 -10.15
N ARG A 60 3.27 3.06 -9.02
CA ARG A 60 4.55 2.40 -8.87
C ARG A 60 4.77 1.96 -7.43
N TYR A 61 5.31 0.76 -7.29
CA TYR A 61 5.86 0.25 -6.05
C TYR A 61 7.35 0.02 -6.21
N GLN A 62 8.12 0.37 -5.19
CA GLN A 62 9.55 0.08 -5.13
C GLN A 62 9.91 -0.50 -3.78
N VAL A 63 10.75 -1.52 -3.79
CA VAL A 63 11.32 -2.15 -2.59
C VAL A 63 12.83 -2.18 -2.74
N PHE A 64 13.53 -1.76 -1.69
CA PHE A 64 14.99 -1.75 -1.64
C PHE A 64 15.46 -2.62 -0.49
N GLY A 65 16.24 -3.64 -0.81
CA GLY A 65 16.92 -4.51 0.14
C GLY A 65 18.44 -4.41 -0.01
N THR A 66 19.16 -5.18 0.78
CA THR A 66 20.64 -5.23 0.76
C THR A 66 21.21 -5.89 -0.48
N ASP A 67 20.47 -6.83 -1.07
CA ASP A 67 20.95 -7.67 -2.17
C ASP A 67 20.19 -7.45 -3.48
N ALA A 68 19.07 -6.72 -3.44
CA ALA A 68 18.28 -6.42 -4.63
C ALA A 68 17.36 -5.21 -4.39
N TRP A 69 16.97 -4.56 -5.48
CA TRP A 69 15.77 -3.72 -5.50
C TRP A 69 14.76 -4.27 -6.51
N VAL A 70 13.49 -3.95 -6.26
CA VAL A 70 12.37 -4.35 -7.12
C VAL A 70 11.51 -3.13 -7.41
N GLU A 71 11.05 -3.00 -8.65
CA GLU A 71 10.03 -2.03 -9.06
C GLU A 71 8.87 -2.75 -9.75
N ALA A 72 7.66 -2.50 -9.29
CA ALA A 72 6.44 -2.87 -10.01
C ALA A 72 5.73 -1.61 -10.52
N ARG A 73 5.40 -1.57 -11.81
CA ARG A 73 4.77 -0.43 -12.48
C ARG A 73 3.57 -0.86 -13.31
N ASN A 74 2.45 -0.18 -13.10
CA ASN A 74 1.23 -0.35 -13.89
C ASN A 74 0.97 0.92 -14.69
N PRO A 75 1.16 0.92 -16.03
CA PRO A 75 0.79 2.07 -16.87
C PRO A 75 -0.71 2.38 -16.87
N PRO A 76 -1.63 1.39 -17.03
CA PRO A 76 -3.06 1.62 -16.88
C PRO A 76 -3.49 1.56 -15.39
N HIS A 77 -4.73 1.98 -15.12
CA HIS A 77 -5.34 1.75 -13.81
C HIS A 77 -5.44 0.24 -13.52
N PRO A 78 -5.24 -0.21 -12.27
CA PRO A 78 -5.26 -1.65 -11.92
C PRO A 78 -6.56 -2.38 -12.30
N ASP A 79 -7.69 -1.67 -12.34
CA ASP A 79 -8.99 -2.24 -12.76
C ASP A 79 -9.16 -2.31 -14.29
N THR A 80 -8.15 -1.88 -15.05
CA THR A 80 -8.19 -1.86 -16.51
C THR A 80 -7.23 -2.91 -17.06
N PRO A 81 -7.67 -3.77 -17.99
CA PRO A 81 -6.77 -4.72 -18.64
C PRO A 81 -5.53 -4.05 -19.23
N GLY A 82 -4.37 -4.65 -18.98
CA GLY A 82 -3.09 -4.12 -19.43
C GLY A 82 -1.92 -4.99 -18.97
N VAL A 83 -0.73 -4.43 -19.01
CA VAL A 83 0.50 -5.13 -18.62
C VAL A 83 1.10 -4.46 -17.40
N THR A 84 1.48 -5.28 -16.41
CA THR A 84 2.32 -4.88 -15.28
C THR A 84 3.76 -5.21 -15.57
N TYR A 85 4.65 -4.28 -15.37
CA TYR A 85 6.09 -4.48 -15.49
C TYR A 85 6.69 -4.69 -14.09
N LEU A 86 7.41 -5.79 -13.90
CA LEU A 86 8.20 -6.05 -12.70
C LEU A 86 9.67 -6.05 -13.08
N THR A 87 10.41 -5.09 -12.56
CA THR A 87 11.86 -4.99 -12.75
C THR A 87 12.56 -5.42 -11.46
N VAL A 88 13.51 -6.33 -11.57
CA VAL A 88 14.36 -6.80 -10.47
C VAL A 88 15.81 -6.54 -10.83
N CYS A 89 16.56 -5.91 -9.93
CA CYS A 89 18.00 -5.75 -10.05
C CYS A 89 18.67 -6.35 -8.82
N ARG A 90 19.45 -7.41 -9.01
CA ARG A 90 20.26 -8.02 -7.96
C ARG A 90 21.61 -7.33 -7.88
N LYS A 91 22.23 -7.40 -6.73
CA LYS A 91 23.55 -6.81 -6.49
C LYS A 91 24.58 -7.38 -7.47
N GLY A 92 25.17 -6.48 -8.25
CA GLY A 92 26.16 -6.86 -9.26
C GLY A 92 25.61 -7.36 -10.59
N GLU A 93 24.28 -7.31 -10.77
CA GLU A 93 23.60 -7.71 -12.02
C GLU A 93 22.92 -6.51 -12.68
N GLU A 94 22.67 -6.61 -13.99
CA GLU A 94 21.83 -5.67 -14.71
C GLU A 94 20.35 -5.89 -14.37
N PRO A 95 19.53 -4.82 -14.38
CA PRO A 95 18.10 -4.94 -14.14
C PRO A 95 17.41 -5.83 -15.19
N VAL A 96 16.54 -6.72 -14.75
CA VAL A 96 15.72 -7.58 -15.61
C VAL A 96 14.26 -7.23 -15.42
N THR A 97 13.55 -6.94 -16.52
CA THR A 97 12.12 -6.64 -16.51
C THR A 97 11.31 -7.83 -17.05
N GLN A 98 10.26 -8.18 -16.34
CA GLN A 98 9.26 -9.17 -16.72
C GLN A 98 7.90 -8.51 -16.91
N GLU A 99 7.10 -9.04 -17.82
CA GLU A 99 5.73 -8.60 -18.06
C GLU A 99 4.74 -9.59 -17.46
N PHE A 100 3.73 -9.06 -16.79
CA PHE A 100 2.63 -9.83 -16.24
C PHE A 100 1.32 -9.35 -16.84
N ALA A 101 0.50 -10.31 -17.30
CA ALA A 101 -0.83 -10.01 -17.79
C ALA A 101 -1.74 -9.52 -16.65
N TRP A 102 -2.70 -8.71 -16.99
CA TRP A 102 -3.73 -8.23 -16.07
C TRP A 102 -4.53 -9.40 -15.47
N VAL A 103 -4.83 -9.28 -14.21
CA VAL A 103 -5.72 -10.19 -13.47
C VAL A 103 -6.86 -9.36 -12.89
N ASP A 104 -8.10 -9.82 -13.05
CA ASP A 104 -9.26 -9.22 -12.40
C ASP A 104 -9.20 -9.48 -10.89
N ALA A 105 -8.55 -8.59 -10.17
CA ALA A 105 -8.35 -8.70 -8.73
C ALA A 105 -9.67 -8.64 -7.95
N VAL A 106 -10.65 -7.90 -8.44
CA VAL A 106 -11.98 -7.79 -7.80
C VAL A 106 -12.71 -9.13 -7.90
N ARG A 107 -12.76 -9.70 -9.08
CA ARG A 107 -13.34 -11.04 -9.30
C ARG A 107 -12.62 -12.10 -8.47
N SER A 108 -11.29 -12.12 -8.52
CA SER A 108 -10.49 -13.07 -7.75
C SER A 108 -10.75 -12.97 -6.25
N ASN A 109 -10.93 -11.75 -5.72
CA ASN A 109 -11.27 -11.55 -4.32
C ASN A 109 -12.65 -12.13 -3.95
N PHE A 110 -13.65 -11.94 -4.80
CA PHE A 110 -14.98 -12.53 -4.58
C PHE A 110 -14.97 -14.06 -4.69
N GLU A 111 -14.20 -14.62 -5.64
CA GLU A 111 -14.07 -16.07 -5.78
C GLU A 111 -13.43 -16.70 -4.54
N VAL A 112 -12.35 -16.10 -4.00
CA VAL A 112 -11.70 -16.55 -2.77
C VAL A 112 -12.63 -16.43 -1.56
N PHE A 113 -13.41 -15.35 -1.46
CA PHE A 113 -14.39 -15.18 -0.39
C PHE A 113 -15.53 -16.21 -0.48
N ALA A 114 -16.00 -16.50 -1.69
CA ALA A 114 -17.02 -17.55 -1.91
C ALA A 114 -16.48 -18.93 -1.52
N ASP A 115 -15.22 -19.23 -1.81
CA ASP A 115 -14.58 -20.49 -1.46
C ASP A 115 -14.43 -20.67 0.07
N ASP A 116 -14.14 -19.59 0.80
CA ASP A 116 -14.14 -19.62 2.28
C ASP A 116 -15.52 -20.02 2.83
N ILE A 117 -16.58 -19.40 2.31
CA ILE A 117 -17.96 -19.68 2.79
C ILE A 117 -18.43 -21.09 2.38
N THR A 118 -18.19 -21.50 1.12
CA THR A 118 -18.83 -22.70 0.55
C THR A 118 -17.99 -23.96 0.70
N ARG A 119 -16.67 -23.83 0.78
CA ARG A 119 -15.71 -24.94 0.78
C ARG A 119 -14.83 -24.98 2.03
N GLY A 120 -14.92 -23.98 2.91
CA GLY A 120 -14.09 -23.85 4.10
C GLY A 120 -12.60 -23.61 3.79
N VAL A 121 -12.28 -23.06 2.62
CA VAL A 121 -10.91 -22.66 2.25
C VAL A 121 -10.62 -21.33 2.94
N PRO A 122 -9.67 -21.23 3.88
CA PRO A 122 -9.48 -20.00 4.65
C PRO A 122 -9.18 -18.80 3.76
N TYR A 123 -9.86 -17.68 4.02
CA TYR A 123 -9.56 -16.42 3.35
C TYR A 123 -8.13 -15.96 3.68
N PRO A 124 -7.32 -15.53 2.68
CA PRO A 124 -5.88 -15.30 2.86
C PRO A 124 -5.53 -14.23 3.89
N ASN A 125 -6.39 -13.22 4.07
CA ASN A 125 -6.15 -12.15 5.05
C ASN A 125 -6.89 -12.44 6.36
N THR A 126 -6.18 -12.46 7.48
CA THR A 126 -6.79 -12.65 8.80
C THR A 126 -7.57 -11.39 9.25
N ASN A 127 -8.47 -11.57 10.22
CA ASN A 127 -9.21 -10.44 10.79
C ASN A 127 -8.27 -9.46 11.50
N GLU A 128 -7.19 -9.95 12.10
CA GLU A 128 -6.15 -9.12 12.72
C GLU A 128 -5.44 -8.25 11.70
N GLN A 129 -5.11 -8.78 10.52
CA GLN A 129 -4.50 -8.02 9.43
C GLN A 129 -5.44 -6.93 8.91
N LYS A 130 -6.72 -7.28 8.72
CA LYS A 130 -7.75 -6.32 8.28
C LYS A 130 -7.93 -5.19 9.30
N LEU A 131 -8.07 -5.54 10.57
CA LEU A 131 -8.19 -4.56 11.66
C LEU A 131 -6.94 -3.68 11.73
N HIS A 132 -5.75 -4.27 11.66
CA HIS A 132 -4.49 -3.53 11.70
C HIS A 132 -4.38 -2.53 10.55
N ASN A 133 -4.79 -2.89 9.33
CA ASN A 133 -4.80 -1.98 8.18
C ASN A 133 -5.72 -0.76 8.42
N ILE A 134 -6.89 -0.96 9.04
CA ILE A 134 -7.79 0.15 9.43
C ILE A 134 -7.17 1.01 10.52
N GLN A 135 -6.52 0.43 11.53
CA GLN A 135 -5.80 1.18 12.57
C GLN A 135 -4.65 2.01 12.01
N VAL A 136 -3.93 1.49 10.99
CA VAL A 136 -2.90 2.25 10.27
C VAL A 136 -3.53 3.45 9.56
N PHE A 137 -4.67 3.25 8.90
CA PHE A 137 -5.36 4.33 8.19
C PHE A 137 -5.86 5.41 9.16
N GLU A 138 -6.43 5.03 10.31
CA GLU A 138 -6.80 5.93 11.39
C GLU A 138 -5.60 6.74 11.89
N ALA A 139 -4.49 6.07 12.19
CA ALA A 139 -3.26 6.72 12.64
C ALA A 139 -2.70 7.72 11.61
N ILE A 140 -2.83 7.44 10.31
CA ILE A 140 -2.48 8.37 9.22
C ILE A 140 -3.37 9.61 9.28
N CYS A 141 -4.68 9.46 9.45
CA CYS A 141 -5.62 10.58 9.55
C CYS A 141 -5.28 11.47 10.77
N VAL A 142 -5.09 10.85 11.94
CA VAL A 142 -4.70 11.58 13.16
C VAL A 142 -3.36 12.28 12.99
N SER A 143 -2.37 11.62 12.42
CA SER A 143 -1.05 12.21 12.19
C SER A 143 -1.12 13.42 11.25
N ALA A 144 -1.92 13.34 10.19
CA ALA A 144 -2.11 14.42 9.25
C ALA A 144 -2.80 15.65 9.91
N LEU A 145 -3.79 15.40 10.77
CA LEU A 145 -4.51 16.46 11.50
C LEU A 145 -3.65 17.11 12.58
N GLU A 146 -2.90 16.33 13.34
CA GLU A 146 -2.12 16.80 14.48
C GLU A 146 -0.67 17.16 14.12
N ASN A 147 -0.23 16.88 12.89
CA ASN A 147 1.12 17.14 12.40
C ASN A 147 2.23 16.56 13.31
N ARG A 148 2.04 15.32 13.77
CA ARG A 148 2.99 14.58 14.62
C ARG A 148 3.01 13.11 14.30
N PRO A 149 4.09 12.37 14.66
CA PRO A 149 4.09 10.91 14.62
C PRO A 149 3.00 10.32 15.53
N VAL A 150 2.38 9.23 15.06
CA VAL A 150 1.32 8.50 15.78
C VAL A 150 1.61 7.02 15.79
N LYS A 151 1.58 6.42 16.97
CA LYS A 151 1.69 4.97 17.14
C LYS A 151 0.38 4.30 16.71
N VAL A 152 0.50 3.22 15.93
CA VAL A 152 -0.67 2.47 15.45
C VAL A 152 -1.34 1.75 16.62
N GLY A 153 -2.67 1.88 16.72
CA GLY A 153 -3.46 1.28 17.81
C GLY A 153 -3.34 1.97 19.17
N SER A 154 -2.76 3.18 19.21
CA SER A 154 -2.65 3.97 20.46
C SER A 154 -3.91 4.75 20.81
N HIS A 155 -4.83 4.96 19.87
CA HIS A 155 -6.13 5.55 20.16
C HIS A 155 -7.04 4.47 20.75
N LYS A 156 -7.14 4.46 22.05
CA LYS A 156 -8.28 3.85 22.78
C LYS A 156 -9.24 5.00 23.05
N ASP A 157 -10.49 4.80 22.70
CA ASP A 157 -11.63 5.66 23.03
C ASP A 157 -11.61 6.10 24.50
#